data_4ec16f2092581e90f735b51e31c065e1
#
_entry.id   4ec16f2092581e90f735b51e31c065e1
#
_cell.length_a   1.000
_cell.length_b   1.000
_cell.length_c   1.000
_cell.angle_alpha   90.00
_cell.angle_beta   90.00
_cell.angle_gamma   90.00
#
_symmetry.space_group_name_H-M   'P 1'
#
loop_
_entity.id
_entity.type
_entity.pdbx_description
1 polymer ?
#
loop_
_entity_poly.entity_id
_entity_poly.type
_entity_poly.pdbx_seq_one_letter_code
_entity_poly.pdbx_strand_id
1 'polypeptide(L)'
;MPANKNAVIRYQKLDELLSDRHHHYTMVEITDKVNDYLVDLGYEEVTRRCLEKDINFMEERPFCAPIKRFTSKGFRCIKYGRSNFSIFTKELTKEEESLLSEVINTIGQFEGVPNFEWLDALQEQLGTKNHRQIISFSSAVKLKNSNLLASLYDAVSNEQVISVIYKRFEDENADTLIVHPYYLKEYNKRWYLVCYDEVRNFICTLALDRFEDFTPMPEKKLVPMTAEVEHRFDNSIGITVLDNQEPEHVVFWTSDKESNYIETKKMHHSQGTLDEEASTIYRKKYNLPDGGKFFSLYCQDTYELRRELCSHFSDIIVLEPKRLVLEIKTEVSKMKSLYWKSHSTLTLL
;
A
#
# COMPACT_ATOMS: atom_id res chain seq x y z
N MET A 1 -37.05 -21.41 -18.02
CA MET A 1 -36.17 -22.35 -17.28
C MET A 1 -36.37 -22.05 -15.80
N PRO A 2 -36.67 -23.04 -14.94
CA PRO A 2 -36.71 -22.75 -13.52
C PRO A 2 -35.32 -22.35 -13.10
N ALA A 3 -35.20 -21.13 -12.52
CA ALA A 3 -33.96 -20.62 -11.97
C ALA A 3 -33.45 -21.67 -10.95
N ASN A 4 -32.22 -22.12 -11.15
CA ASN A 4 -31.56 -23.09 -10.27
C ASN A 4 -31.18 -22.34 -8.97
N LYS A 5 -32.21 -22.04 -8.15
CA LYS A 5 -32.03 -21.33 -6.87
C LYS A 5 -31.00 -22.11 -6.05
N ASN A 6 -29.95 -21.41 -5.63
CA ASN A 6 -28.94 -21.91 -4.69
C ASN A 6 -28.02 -23.05 -5.21
N ALA A 7 -27.90 -23.25 -6.54
CA ALA A 7 -27.01 -24.26 -7.09
C ALA A 7 -25.54 -24.09 -6.65
N VAL A 8 -25.05 -22.86 -6.64
CA VAL A 8 -23.66 -22.56 -6.24
C VAL A 8 -23.39 -22.96 -4.80
N ILE A 9 -24.33 -22.74 -3.88
CA ILE A 9 -24.21 -23.14 -2.47
C ILE A 9 -24.14 -24.68 -2.34
N ARG A 10 -24.95 -25.42 -3.12
CA ARG A 10 -24.87 -26.88 -3.16
C ARG A 10 -23.53 -27.35 -3.74
N TYR A 11 -23.05 -26.71 -4.80
CA TYR A 11 -21.74 -27.01 -5.38
C TYR A 11 -20.60 -26.81 -4.38
N GLN A 12 -20.63 -25.73 -3.57
CA GLN A 12 -19.64 -25.52 -2.52
C GLN A 12 -19.61 -26.70 -1.52
N LYS A 13 -20.77 -27.10 -1.04
CA LYS A 13 -20.83 -28.20 -0.08
C LYS A 13 -20.50 -29.59 -0.73
N LEU A 14 -20.92 -29.81 -1.97
CA LEU A 14 -20.52 -30.98 -2.74
C LEU A 14 -19.01 -31.04 -2.96
N ASP A 15 -18.40 -29.95 -3.30
CA ASP A 15 -16.94 -29.81 -3.52
C ASP A 15 -16.16 -30.15 -2.24
N GLU A 16 -16.57 -29.60 -1.09
CA GLU A 16 -16.02 -29.94 0.23
C GLU A 16 -16.07 -31.42 0.52
N LEU A 17 -17.25 -32.06 0.35
CA LEU A 17 -17.44 -33.48 0.63
C LEU A 17 -16.66 -34.37 -0.33
N LEU A 18 -16.60 -34.03 -1.61
CA LEU A 18 -15.90 -34.82 -2.64
C LEU A 18 -14.37 -34.68 -2.58
N SER A 19 -13.87 -33.61 -1.99
CA SER A 19 -12.43 -33.35 -1.79
C SER A 19 -11.89 -33.94 -0.48
N ASP A 20 -12.74 -34.41 0.43
CA ASP A 20 -12.34 -35.03 1.70
C ASP A 20 -11.44 -36.26 1.47
N ARG A 21 -10.24 -36.25 2.06
CA ARG A 21 -9.24 -37.30 1.93
C ARG A 21 -9.44 -38.44 2.95
N HIS A 22 -10.07 -38.12 4.06
CA HIS A 22 -10.18 -39.01 5.22
C HIS A 22 -11.48 -39.78 5.24
N HIS A 23 -12.54 -39.21 4.66
CA HIS A 23 -13.84 -39.83 4.62
C HIS A 23 -14.35 -39.98 3.18
N HIS A 24 -15.07 -41.10 2.93
CA HIS A 24 -15.67 -41.41 1.62
C HIS A 24 -17.16 -41.54 1.77
N TYR A 25 -17.89 -40.63 1.17
CA TYR A 25 -19.32 -40.51 1.34
C TYR A 25 -20.10 -41.29 0.32
N THR A 26 -21.18 -41.90 0.79
CA THR A 26 -22.24 -42.46 -0.05
C THR A 26 -23.18 -41.35 -0.53
N MET A 27 -23.99 -41.62 -1.57
CA MET A 27 -24.99 -40.62 -2.01
C MET A 27 -26.02 -40.26 -0.93
N VAL A 28 -26.32 -41.19 -0.01
CA VAL A 28 -27.23 -40.91 1.12
C VAL A 28 -26.59 -39.90 2.06
N GLU A 29 -25.37 -40.16 2.54
CA GLU A 29 -24.62 -39.27 3.43
C GLU A 29 -24.38 -37.91 2.79
N ILE A 30 -24.09 -37.83 1.49
CA ILE A 30 -23.97 -36.59 0.75
C ILE A 30 -25.27 -35.80 0.79
N THR A 31 -26.40 -36.50 0.56
CA THR A 31 -27.73 -35.87 0.56
C THR A 31 -28.06 -35.27 1.93
N ASP A 32 -27.84 -36.06 2.99
CA ASP A 32 -28.11 -35.62 4.36
C ASP A 32 -27.24 -34.37 4.72
N LYS A 33 -25.93 -34.48 4.49
CA LYS A 33 -25.00 -33.38 4.81
C LYS A 33 -25.22 -32.09 4.00
N VAL A 34 -25.65 -32.21 2.75
CA VAL A 34 -25.98 -31.03 1.93
C VAL A 34 -27.28 -30.42 2.41
N ASN A 35 -28.29 -31.24 2.78
CA ASN A 35 -29.55 -30.74 3.30
C ASN A 35 -29.37 -30.07 4.68
N ASP A 36 -28.61 -30.68 5.59
CA ASP A 36 -28.25 -30.05 6.86
C ASP A 36 -27.64 -28.64 6.65
N TYR A 37 -26.68 -28.56 5.74
CA TYR A 37 -26.03 -27.27 5.40
C TYR A 37 -27.00 -26.26 4.77
N LEU A 38 -27.94 -26.71 3.91
CA LEU A 38 -28.94 -25.81 3.31
C LEU A 38 -29.93 -25.30 4.36
N VAL A 39 -30.38 -26.16 5.27
CA VAL A 39 -31.29 -25.82 6.37
C VAL A 39 -30.63 -24.81 7.33
N ASP A 40 -29.38 -25.03 7.69
CA ASP A 40 -28.58 -24.08 8.54
C ASP A 40 -28.49 -22.69 7.93
N LEU A 41 -28.47 -22.59 6.60
CA LEU A 41 -28.46 -21.33 5.86
C LEU A 41 -29.87 -20.77 5.56
N GLY A 42 -30.94 -21.42 6.03
CA GLY A 42 -32.32 -21.01 5.83
C GLY A 42 -32.91 -21.37 4.44
N TYR A 43 -32.34 -22.35 3.75
CA TYR A 43 -32.83 -22.84 2.45
C TYR A 43 -33.64 -24.13 2.59
N GLU A 44 -34.44 -24.43 1.57
CA GLU A 44 -35.20 -25.66 1.50
C GLU A 44 -34.31 -26.87 1.15
N GLU A 45 -34.67 -28.04 1.68
CA GLU A 45 -34.02 -29.30 1.36
C GLU A 45 -34.19 -29.66 -0.13
N VAL A 46 -33.23 -30.38 -0.66
CA VAL A 46 -33.24 -30.85 -2.04
C VAL A 46 -33.28 -32.41 -2.09
N THR A 47 -33.86 -32.94 -3.16
CA THR A 47 -33.90 -34.36 -3.35
C THR A 47 -32.55 -34.92 -3.79
N ARG A 48 -32.27 -36.18 -3.47
CA ARG A 48 -31.11 -36.94 -3.96
C ARG A 48 -30.93 -36.81 -5.48
N ARG A 49 -32.03 -36.87 -6.26
CA ARG A 49 -32.02 -36.74 -7.72
C ARG A 49 -31.52 -35.36 -8.18
N CYS A 50 -31.77 -34.32 -7.40
CA CYS A 50 -31.24 -32.99 -7.65
C CYS A 50 -29.71 -32.98 -7.51
N LEU A 51 -29.17 -33.56 -6.44
CA LEU A 51 -27.74 -33.65 -6.19
C LEU A 51 -27.00 -34.53 -7.20
N GLU A 52 -27.64 -35.65 -7.64
CA GLU A 52 -27.10 -36.48 -8.72
C GLU A 52 -26.97 -35.68 -10.04
N LYS A 53 -27.93 -34.81 -10.35
CA LYS A 53 -27.82 -33.91 -11.49
C LYS A 53 -26.72 -32.85 -11.29
N ASP A 54 -26.59 -32.29 -10.09
CA ASP A 54 -25.55 -31.34 -9.76
C ASP A 54 -24.15 -31.97 -9.91
N ILE A 55 -23.96 -33.22 -9.42
CA ILE A 55 -22.71 -33.99 -9.55
C ILE A 55 -22.41 -34.26 -11.03
N ASN A 56 -23.39 -34.64 -11.84
CA ASN A 56 -23.18 -34.84 -13.27
C ASN A 56 -22.83 -33.53 -13.98
N PHE A 57 -23.44 -32.40 -13.59
CA PHE A 57 -23.10 -31.12 -14.13
C PHE A 57 -21.65 -30.70 -13.76
N MET A 58 -21.17 -31.05 -12.56
CA MET A 58 -19.78 -30.84 -12.17
C MET A 58 -18.80 -31.70 -13.00
N GLU A 59 -19.21 -32.88 -13.49
CA GLU A 59 -18.39 -33.69 -14.40
C GLU A 59 -18.29 -33.09 -15.82
N GLU A 60 -19.26 -32.29 -16.23
CA GLU A 60 -19.30 -31.65 -17.56
C GLU A 60 -18.56 -30.30 -17.57
N ARG A 61 -18.45 -29.71 -18.75
CA ARG A 61 -17.94 -28.33 -18.87
C ARG A 61 -18.90 -27.32 -18.22
N PRO A 62 -18.44 -26.31 -17.48
CA PRO A 62 -17.05 -25.83 -17.47
C PRO A 62 -16.12 -26.48 -16.44
N PHE A 63 -16.63 -27.26 -15.48
CA PHE A 63 -15.86 -27.74 -14.32
C PHE A 63 -14.97 -28.95 -14.63
N CYS A 64 -15.43 -29.89 -15.47
CA CYS A 64 -14.72 -31.12 -15.84
C CYS A 64 -14.18 -31.88 -14.61
N ALA A 65 -14.96 -31.94 -13.53
CA ALA A 65 -14.53 -32.54 -12.26
C ALA A 65 -14.23 -34.05 -12.44
N PRO A 66 -13.04 -34.51 -12.02
CA PRO A 66 -12.63 -35.92 -12.16
C PRO A 66 -13.30 -36.78 -11.08
N ILE A 67 -14.60 -36.96 -11.17
CA ILE A 67 -15.36 -37.71 -10.16
C ILE A 67 -15.13 -39.21 -10.33
N LYS A 68 -14.78 -39.88 -9.24
CA LYS A 68 -14.57 -41.31 -9.17
C LYS A 68 -15.64 -41.96 -8.30
N ARG A 69 -16.37 -42.94 -8.86
CA ARG A 69 -17.34 -43.81 -8.17
C ARG A 69 -16.69 -45.15 -7.91
N PHE A 70 -16.72 -45.61 -6.67
CA PHE A 70 -16.08 -46.86 -6.24
C PHE A 70 -16.83 -47.51 -5.09
N THR A 71 -16.48 -48.76 -4.79
CA THR A 71 -17.07 -49.46 -3.65
C THR A 71 -16.08 -49.53 -2.50
N SER A 72 -16.49 -49.06 -1.32
CA SER A 72 -15.74 -49.16 -0.07
C SER A 72 -16.59 -49.80 1.01
N LYS A 73 -16.08 -50.81 1.68
CA LYS A 73 -16.78 -51.56 2.74
C LYS A 73 -18.20 -52.02 2.35
N GLY A 74 -18.41 -52.38 1.06
CA GLY A 74 -19.72 -52.83 0.55
C GLY A 74 -20.67 -51.68 0.11
N PHE A 75 -20.29 -50.41 0.27
CA PHE A 75 -21.11 -49.26 -0.09
C PHE A 75 -20.53 -48.53 -1.30
N ARG A 76 -21.40 -48.04 -2.18
CA ARG A 76 -21.01 -47.19 -3.31
C ARG A 76 -20.71 -45.78 -2.82
N CYS A 77 -19.44 -45.39 -2.90
CA CYS A 77 -18.93 -44.04 -2.51
C CYS A 77 -18.52 -43.23 -3.72
N ILE A 78 -18.49 -41.92 -3.53
CA ILE A 78 -18.13 -40.95 -4.57
C ILE A 78 -17.07 -40.01 -3.99
N LYS A 79 -16.05 -39.69 -4.79
CA LYS A 79 -15.02 -38.67 -4.44
C LYS A 79 -14.36 -38.11 -5.69
N TYR A 80 -13.56 -37.07 -5.53
CA TYR A 80 -12.64 -36.69 -6.63
C TYR A 80 -11.55 -37.73 -6.87
N GLY A 81 -11.23 -37.94 -8.15
CA GLY A 81 -10.18 -38.89 -8.57
C GLY A 81 -8.77 -38.32 -8.40
N ARG A 82 -8.64 -37.01 -8.21
CA ARG A 82 -7.37 -36.31 -7.91
C ARG A 82 -7.42 -35.80 -6.48
N SER A 83 -6.34 -36.04 -5.72
CA SER A 83 -6.15 -35.41 -4.42
C SER A 83 -5.83 -33.94 -4.65
N ASN A 84 -6.44 -32.98 -4.02
CA ASN A 84 -6.33 -31.54 -4.15
C ASN A 84 -7.16 -30.92 -5.29
N PHE A 85 -8.05 -31.65 -5.92
CA PHE A 85 -8.96 -31.07 -6.89
C PHE A 85 -10.15 -30.41 -6.17
N SER A 86 -10.54 -29.23 -6.64
CA SER A 86 -11.77 -28.53 -6.29
C SER A 86 -12.28 -27.79 -7.52
N ILE A 87 -13.59 -27.73 -7.71
CA ILE A 87 -14.18 -26.94 -8.81
C ILE A 87 -14.08 -25.43 -8.59
N PHE A 88 -13.81 -25.01 -7.37
CA PHE A 88 -13.63 -23.61 -6.98
C PHE A 88 -12.15 -23.20 -6.90
N THR A 89 -11.26 -24.17 -6.81
CA THR A 89 -9.81 -23.93 -6.81
C THR A 89 -9.26 -24.22 -8.20
N LYS A 90 -9.01 -23.19 -8.98
CA LYS A 90 -8.24 -23.33 -10.22
C LYS A 90 -6.82 -23.71 -9.83
N GLU A 91 -6.37 -24.93 -10.16
CA GLU A 91 -4.95 -25.26 -10.04
C GLU A 91 -4.16 -24.23 -10.85
N LEU A 92 -3.26 -23.51 -10.20
CA LEU A 92 -2.37 -22.60 -10.89
C LEU A 92 -1.52 -23.41 -11.87
N THR A 93 -1.33 -22.89 -13.07
CA THR A 93 -0.34 -23.43 -13.98
C THR A 93 1.06 -23.19 -13.40
N LYS A 94 2.05 -23.94 -13.86
CA LYS A 94 3.45 -23.72 -13.41
C LYS A 94 3.93 -22.29 -13.69
N GLU A 95 3.45 -21.69 -14.77
CA GLU A 95 3.72 -20.31 -15.11
C GLU A 95 3.04 -19.34 -14.13
N GLU A 96 1.78 -19.59 -13.75
CA GLU A 96 1.05 -18.79 -12.76
C GLU A 96 1.66 -18.94 -11.35
N GLU A 97 2.08 -20.15 -10.94
CA GLU A 97 2.81 -20.38 -9.69
C GLU A 97 4.16 -19.65 -9.65
N SER A 98 4.91 -19.71 -10.78
CA SER A 98 6.19 -19.02 -10.91
C SER A 98 6.02 -17.50 -10.78
N LEU A 99 5.03 -16.96 -11.49
CA LEU A 99 4.72 -15.52 -11.45
C LEU A 99 4.29 -15.09 -10.05
N LEU A 100 3.40 -15.85 -9.41
CA LEU A 100 2.97 -15.57 -8.05
C LEU A 100 4.13 -15.63 -7.05
N SER A 101 5.01 -16.62 -7.20
CA SER A 101 6.23 -16.76 -6.39
C SER A 101 7.16 -15.56 -6.56
N GLU A 102 7.32 -15.08 -7.79
CA GLU A 102 8.14 -13.89 -8.10
C GLU A 102 7.55 -12.62 -7.46
N VAL A 103 6.24 -12.44 -7.57
CA VAL A 103 5.53 -11.30 -6.94
C VAL A 103 5.68 -11.34 -5.42
N ILE A 104 5.44 -12.50 -4.79
CA ILE A 104 5.55 -12.67 -3.33
C ILE A 104 6.98 -12.44 -2.85
N ASN A 105 7.98 -12.94 -3.58
CA ASN A 105 9.39 -12.69 -3.28
C ASN A 105 9.76 -11.21 -3.42
N THR A 106 9.21 -10.54 -4.44
CA THR A 106 9.44 -9.11 -4.63
C THR A 106 8.82 -8.31 -3.49
N ILE A 107 7.59 -8.61 -3.10
CA ILE A 107 6.92 -7.96 -1.97
C ILE A 107 7.68 -8.22 -0.66
N GLY A 108 8.14 -9.44 -0.42
CA GLY A 108 8.92 -9.80 0.77
C GLY A 108 10.29 -9.11 0.88
N GLN A 109 10.80 -8.52 -0.21
CA GLN A 109 12.04 -7.74 -0.22
C GLN A 109 11.84 -6.26 0.16
N PHE A 110 10.60 -5.77 0.21
CA PHE A 110 10.30 -4.45 0.72
C PHE A 110 10.44 -4.45 2.25
N GLU A 111 11.58 -3.97 2.74
CA GLU A 111 11.73 -3.70 4.16
C GLU A 111 10.80 -2.53 4.56
N GLY A 112 9.97 -2.74 5.56
CA GLY A 112 9.01 -1.74 6.04
C GLY A 112 7.59 -1.91 5.52
N VAL A 113 7.33 -2.93 4.69
CA VAL A 113 5.97 -3.45 4.49
C VAL A 113 5.55 -4.17 5.78
N PRO A 114 4.29 -4.06 6.21
CA PRO A 114 3.80 -4.81 7.35
C PRO A 114 4.23 -6.27 7.23
N ASN A 115 4.79 -6.83 8.31
CA ASN A 115 5.15 -8.25 8.34
C ASN A 115 3.84 -9.03 8.39
N PHE A 116 3.26 -9.29 7.23
CA PHE A 116 2.04 -10.06 7.13
C PHE A 116 2.40 -11.52 7.41
N GLU A 117 1.90 -12.08 8.51
CA GLU A 117 2.07 -13.50 8.86
C GLU A 117 1.65 -14.42 7.70
N TRP A 118 0.65 -13.99 6.91
CA TRP A 118 0.23 -14.71 5.72
C TRP A 118 1.28 -14.71 4.59
N LEU A 119 2.15 -13.70 4.50
CA LEU A 119 3.21 -13.64 3.48
C LEU A 119 4.25 -14.72 3.72
N ASP A 120 4.67 -14.89 4.99
CA ASP A 120 5.58 -15.96 5.40
C ASP A 120 4.97 -17.35 5.13
N ALA A 121 3.68 -17.51 5.45
CA ALA A 121 2.96 -18.75 5.18
C ALA A 121 2.85 -19.05 3.67
N LEU A 122 2.60 -18.05 2.83
CA LEU A 122 2.58 -18.21 1.38
C LEU A 122 3.96 -18.52 0.80
N GLN A 123 5.01 -17.86 1.30
CA GLN A 123 6.39 -18.15 0.90
C GLN A 123 6.78 -19.58 1.24
N GLU A 124 6.32 -20.09 2.39
CA GLU A 124 6.54 -21.47 2.81
C GLU A 124 5.81 -22.48 1.93
N GLN A 125 4.51 -22.22 1.63
CA GLN A 125 3.70 -23.07 0.75
C GLN A 125 4.24 -23.15 -0.69
N LEU A 126 4.74 -22.04 -1.22
CA LEU A 126 5.27 -21.95 -2.58
C LEU A 126 6.76 -22.34 -2.66
N GLY A 127 7.39 -22.71 -1.54
CA GLY A 127 8.81 -23.11 -1.51
C GLY A 127 9.79 -21.99 -1.86
N THR A 128 9.39 -20.72 -1.67
CA THR A 128 10.11 -19.54 -2.17
C THR A 128 11.18 -19.00 -1.21
N LYS A 129 11.31 -19.56 -0.02
CA LYS A 129 12.22 -19.07 1.04
C LYS A 129 13.72 -18.99 0.68
N ASN A 130 14.13 -19.58 -0.45
CA ASN A 130 15.56 -19.69 -0.83
C ASN A 130 15.90 -19.10 -2.20
N HIS A 131 15.14 -18.12 -2.70
CA HIS A 131 15.47 -17.50 -3.98
C HIS A 131 16.61 -16.48 -3.84
N ARG A 132 17.50 -16.47 -4.85
CA ARG A 132 18.53 -15.44 -4.98
C ARG A 132 17.86 -14.07 -5.05
N GLN A 133 18.29 -13.13 -4.21
CA GLN A 133 17.86 -11.74 -4.30
C GLN A 133 18.28 -11.15 -5.65
N ILE A 134 17.29 -10.82 -6.49
CA ILE A 134 17.49 -10.23 -7.82
C ILE A 134 17.33 -8.72 -7.74
N ILE A 135 16.43 -8.22 -6.87
CA ILE A 135 16.15 -6.82 -6.67
C ILE A 135 16.54 -6.49 -5.22
N SER A 136 17.19 -5.35 -5.02
CA SER A 136 17.47 -4.83 -3.68
C SER A 136 16.85 -3.45 -3.54
N PHE A 137 16.04 -3.28 -2.51
CA PHE A 137 15.53 -1.97 -2.12
C PHE A 137 16.44 -1.37 -1.06
N SER A 138 16.59 -0.05 -1.05
CA SER A 138 17.36 0.59 0.01
C SER A 138 16.65 0.40 1.35
N SER A 139 17.24 -0.44 2.21
CA SER A 139 16.70 -0.81 3.50
C SER A 139 16.39 0.40 4.36
N ALA A 140 15.18 0.45 4.89
CA ALA A 140 14.89 1.33 6.01
C ALA A 140 15.50 0.72 7.29
N VAL A 141 16.18 1.54 8.08
CA VAL A 141 16.49 1.16 9.47
C VAL A 141 15.16 0.77 10.12
N LYS A 142 15.16 -0.31 10.92
CA LYS A 142 13.94 -0.80 11.60
C LYS A 142 13.25 0.37 12.32
N LEU A 143 12.11 0.78 11.80
CA LEU A 143 11.38 1.94 12.31
C LEU A 143 10.80 1.63 13.69
N LYS A 144 10.79 2.63 14.55
CA LYS A 144 10.05 2.57 15.80
C LYS A 144 8.57 2.31 15.49
N ASN A 145 7.96 1.39 16.23
CA ASN A 145 6.54 1.01 16.12
C ASN A 145 6.14 0.34 14.77
N SER A 146 7.09 -0.21 14.03
CA SER A 146 6.79 -0.98 12.81
C SER A 146 5.84 -2.16 13.06
N ASN A 147 5.78 -2.68 14.29
CA ASN A 147 4.84 -3.72 14.71
C ASN A 147 3.36 -3.26 14.66
N LEU A 148 3.10 -1.95 14.79
CA LEU A 148 1.74 -1.41 14.69
C LEU A 148 1.24 -1.28 13.24
N LEU A 149 2.14 -1.36 12.26
CA LEU A 149 1.80 -1.12 10.86
C LEU A 149 0.80 -2.15 10.33
N ALA A 150 0.97 -3.44 10.66
CA ALA A 150 0.05 -4.50 10.26
C ALA A 150 -1.35 -4.28 10.86
N SER A 151 -1.42 -4.01 12.16
CA SER A 151 -2.70 -3.75 12.84
C SER A 151 -3.39 -2.47 12.35
N LEU A 152 -2.62 -1.44 11.98
CA LEU A 152 -3.16 -0.23 11.35
C LEU A 152 -3.66 -0.50 9.93
N TYR A 153 -2.96 -1.33 9.18
CA TYR A 153 -3.44 -1.78 7.86
C TYR A 153 -4.79 -2.49 7.98
N ASP A 154 -4.93 -3.38 8.96
CA ASP A 154 -6.20 -4.08 9.22
C ASP A 154 -7.31 -3.10 9.61
N ALA A 155 -7.01 -2.12 10.47
CA ALA A 155 -7.98 -1.09 10.85
C ALA A 155 -8.44 -0.25 9.66
N VAL A 156 -7.51 0.16 8.78
CA VAL A 156 -7.82 0.89 7.54
C VAL A 156 -8.65 0.02 6.59
N SER A 157 -8.24 -1.24 6.36
CA SER A 157 -8.91 -2.17 5.44
C SER A 157 -10.33 -2.52 5.88
N ASN A 158 -10.57 -2.55 7.19
CA ASN A 158 -11.88 -2.83 7.77
C ASN A 158 -12.69 -1.55 8.08
N GLU A 159 -12.25 -0.39 7.60
CA GLU A 159 -12.92 0.91 7.79
C GLU A 159 -13.23 1.23 9.27
N GLN A 160 -12.32 0.85 10.17
CA GLN A 160 -12.51 1.01 11.61
C GLN A 160 -12.04 2.38 12.08
N VAL A 161 -12.88 3.10 12.82
CA VAL A 161 -12.48 4.29 13.58
C VAL A 161 -11.58 3.84 14.73
N ILE A 162 -10.51 4.60 15.00
CA ILE A 162 -9.54 4.26 16.04
C ILE A 162 -9.32 5.42 17.02
N SER A 163 -9.10 5.07 18.29
CA SER A 163 -8.56 5.96 19.31
C SER A 163 -7.05 5.77 19.35
N VAL A 164 -6.29 6.84 19.15
CA VAL A 164 -4.83 6.81 19.05
C VAL A 164 -4.20 7.57 20.21
N ILE A 165 -3.24 6.98 20.89
CA ILE A 165 -2.35 7.67 21.84
C ILE A 165 -1.16 8.18 21.04
N TYR A 166 -1.09 9.49 20.83
CA TYR A 166 -0.14 10.15 19.94
C TYR A 166 0.72 11.16 20.67
N LYS A 167 2.05 11.01 20.60
CA LYS A 167 2.99 11.91 21.24
C LYS A 167 3.90 12.58 20.20
N ARG A 168 3.74 13.89 20.00
CA ARG A 168 4.70 14.66 19.19
C ARG A 168 6.04 14.75 19.90
N PHE A 169 7.12 14.94 19.13
CA PHE A 169 8.45 15.03 19.73
C PHE A 169 8.63 16.23 20.65
N GLU A 170 7.85 17.28 20.45
CA GLU A 170 7.91 18.54 21.19
C GLU A 170 6.98 18.54 22.42
N ASP A 171 6.06 17.58 22.51
CA ASP A 171 5.08 17.51 23.58
C ASP A 171 5.62 16.72 24.80
N GLU A 172 5.36 17.20 26.00
CA GLU A 172 5.70 16.47 27.23
C GLU A 172 4.79 15.26 27.43
N ASN A 173 3.51 15.40 27.09
CA ASN A 173 2.48 14.38 27.28
C ASN A 173 1.93 13.90 25.93
N ALA A 174 1.40 12.68 25.91
CA ALA A 174 0.67 12.15 24.78
C ALA A 174 -0.77 12.66 24.75
N ASP A 175 -1.30 12.94 23.58
CA ASP A 175 -2.70 13.27 23.33
C ASP A 175 -3.46 12.00 22.93
N THR A 176 -4.73 11.90 23.33
CA THR A 176 -5.64 10.90 22.77
C THR A 176 -6.44 11.51 21.64
N LEU A 177 -6.30 10.94 20.44
CA LEU A 177 -6.99 11.40 19.24
C LEU A 177 -8.02 10.35 18.82
N ILE A 178 -9.21 10.79 18.39
CA ILE A 178 -10.19 9.93 17.72
C ILE A 178 -10.09 10.23 16.23
N VAL A 179 -9.66 9.24 15.45
CA VAL A 179 -9.38 9.44 14.05
C VAL A 179 -10.09 8.40 13.16
N HIS A 180 -10.51 8.87 12.00
CA HIS A 180 -11.08 8.07 10.92
C HIS A 180 -9.97 7.79 9.91
N PRO A 181 -9.38 6.60 9.89
CA PRO A 181 -8.23 6.28 9.05
C PRO A 181 -8.67 6.08 7.60
N TYR A 182 -7.93 6.66 6.66
CA TYR A 182 -8.21 6.53 5.24
C TYR A 182 -7.20 5.66 4.51
N TYR A 183 -5.90 5.97 4.64
CA TYR A 183 -4.84 5.16 4.04
C TYR A 183 -3.48 5.39 4.70
N LEU A 184 -2.59 4.44 4.48
CA LEU A 184 -1.19 4.50 4.90
C LEU A 184 -0.33 5.04 3.74
N LYS A 185 0.52 6.03 4.04
CA LYS A 185 1.44 6.64 3.07
C LYS A 185 2.88 6.46 3.55
N GLU A 186 3.72 5.89 2.69
CA GLU A 186 5.17 5.90 2.92
C GLU A 186 5.77 7.17 2.30
N TYR A 187 6.63 7.85 3.05
CA TYR A 187 7.46 8.92 2.55
C TYR A 187 8.80 8.97 3.28
N ASN A 188 9.86 9.03 2.52
CA ASN A 188 11.23 9.13 3.03
C ASN A 188 11.53 8.07 4.12
N LYS A 189 11.15 6.83 3.85
CA LYS A 189 11.32 5.65 4.72
C LYS A 189 10.57 5.72 6.06
N ARG A 190 9.53 6.53 6.15
CA ARG A 190 8.61 6.59 7.29
C ARG A 190 7.18 6.35 6.85
N TRP A 191 6.41 5.70 7.70
CA TRP A 191 5.00 5.48 7.49
C TRP A 191 4.15 6.55 8.19
N TYR A 192 3.09 6.92 7.53
CA TYR A 192 2.14 7.93 7.98
C TYR A 192 0.73 7.42 7.77
N LEU A 193 -0.15 7.73 8.72
CA LEU A 193 -1.58 7.53 8.59
C LEU A 193 -2.23 8.84 8.14
N VAL A 194 -2.89 8.82 6.98
CA VAL A 194 -3.76 9.92 6.54
C VAL A 194 -5.15 9.64 7.09
N CYS A 195 -5.68 10.58 7.86
CA CYS A 195 -6.92 10.40 8.60
C CYS A 195 -7.64 11.73 8.84
N TYR A 196 -8.91 11.64 9.22
CA TYR A 196 -9.69 12.76 9.72
C TYR A 196 -9.70 12.73 11.26
N ASP A 197 -9.31 13.82 11.89
CA ASP A 197 -9.38 14.01 13.33
C ASP A 197 -10.78 14.52 13.71
N GLU A 198 -11.56 13.70 14.40
CA GLU A 198 -12.95 13.99 14.77
C GLU A 198 -13.07 15.19 15.71
N VAL A 199 -12.11 15.32 16.64
CA VAL A 199 -12.14 16.37 17.67
C VAL A 199 -11.75 17.72 17.09
N ARG A 200 -10.71 17.73 16.24
CA ARG A 200 -10.16 18.96 15.65
C ARG A 200 -10.84 19.33 14.34
N ASN A 201 -11.65 18.43 13.78
CA ASN A 201 -12.43 18.60 12.54
C ASN A 201 -11.57 18.99 11.33
N PHE A 202 -10.45 18.26 11.10
CA PHE A 202 -9.62 18.45 9.92
C PHE A 202 -8.91 17.15 9.51
N ILE A 203 -8.44 17.12 8.26
CA ILE A 203 -7.62 16.02 7.73
C ILE A 203 -6.18 16.20 8.20
N CYS A 204 -5.63 15.18 8.84
CA CYS A 204 -4.26 15.19 9.34
C CYS A 204 -3.44 14.00 8.83
N THR A 205 -2.13 14.13 8.96
CA THR A 205 -1.15 13.10 8.61
C THR A 205 -0.34 12.79 9.86
N LEU A 206 -0.53 11.60 10.43
CA LEU A 206 0.09 11.17 11.67
C LEU A 206 1.27 10.22 11.40
N ALA A 207 2.46 10.58 11.87
CA ALA A 207 3.64 9.75 11.73
C ALA A 207 3.57 8.54 12.67
N LEU A 208 3.76 7.33 12.14
CA LEU A 208 3.62 6.07 12.88
C LEU A 208 4.63 5.93 14.04
N ASP A 209 5.82 6.50 13.89
CA ASP A 209 6.85 6.49 14.93
C ASP A 209 6.52 7.33 16.18
N ARG A 210 5.41 8.08 16.13
CA ARG A 210 4.85 8.89 17.22
C ARG A 210 3.60 8.29 17.86
N PHE A 211 3.14 7.13 17.37
CA PHE A 211 2.08 6.37 18.03
C PHE A 211 2.68 5.67 19.26
N GLU A 212 2.03 5.81 20.41
CA GLU A 212 2.33 4.97 21.56
C GLU A 212 1.49 3.70 21.52
N ASP A 213 0.21 3.85 21.18
CA ASP A 213 -0.75 2.74 20.99
C ASP A 213 -1.99 3.22 20.25
N PHE A 214 -2.86 2.29 19.85
CA PHE A 214 -4.20 2.61 19.35
C PHE A 214 -5.20 1.49 19.64
N THR A 215 -6.48 1.85 19.69
CA THR A 215 -7.58 0.92 19.97
C THR A 215 -8.71 1.15 18.96
N PRO A 216 -9.21 0.10 18.28
CA PRO A 216 -10.39 0.19 17.43
C PRO A 216 -11.64 0.58 18.24
N MET A 217 -12.52 1.37 17.61
CA MET A 217 -13.80 1.85 18.16
C MET A 217 -14.96 1.34 17.29
N PRO A 218 -15.36 0.06 17.43
CA PRO A 218 -16.34 -0.56 16.53
C PRO A 218 -17.74 0.05 16.62
N GLU A 219 -18.03 0.78 17.69
CA GLU A 219 -19.29 1.51 17.89
C GLU A 219 -19.39 2.78 17.04
N LYS A 220 -18.27 3.28 16.50
CA LYS A 220 -18.23 4.48 15.67
C LYS A 220 -18.25 4.13 14.19
N LYS A 221 -19.00 4.92 13.43
CA LYS A 221 -19.04 4.78 11.96
C LYS A 221 -17.99 5.67 11.32
N LEU A 222 -17.23 5.11 10.37
CA LEU A 222 -16.24 5.86 9.60
C LEU A 222 -16.89 7.03 8.84
N VAL A 223 -16.30 8.21 8.90
CA VAL A 223 -16.59 9.31 7.99
C VAL A 223 -15.98 8.96 6.63
N PRO A 224 -16.76 8.93 5.54
CA PRO A 224 -16.23 8.56 4.23
C PRO A 224 -15.12 9.50 3.76
N MET A 225 -14.13 8.94 3.08
CA MET A 225 -13.07 9.70 2.40
C MET A 225 -13.69 10.56 1.28
N THR A 226 -13.27 11.80 1.17
CA THR A 226 -13.70 12.73 0.10
C THR A 226 -12.65 12.77 -1.02
N ALA A 227 -13.04 13.24 -2.20
CA ALA A 227 -12.12 13.47 -3.31
C ALA A 227 -10.97 14.44 -2.95
N GLU A 228 -11.21 15.38 -2.04
CA GLU A 228 -10.18 16.28 -1.52
C GLU A 228 -9.07 15.52 -0.81
N VAL A 229 -9.40 14.48 -0.06
CA VAL A 229 -8.40 13.64 0.63
C VAL A 229 -7.61 12.79 -0.36
N GLU A 230 -8.27 12.31 -1.42
CA GLU A 230 -7.63 11.52 -2.48
C GLU A 230 -6.55 12.35 -3.21
N HIS A 231 -6.83 13.63 -3.48
CA HIS A 231 -5.94 14.56 -4.18
C HIS A 231 -5.10 15.46 -3.26
N ARG A 232 -5.12 15.18 -1.94
CA ARG A 232 -4.53 16.06 -0.93
C ARG A 232 -3.06 16.42 -1.17
N PHE A 233 -2.29 15.52 -1.74
CA PHE A 233 -0.84 15.70 -1.94
C PHE A 233 -0.46 16.15 -3.37
N ASP A 234 -1.43 16.36 -4.25
CA ASP A 234 -1.16 16.65 -5.65
C ASP A 234 -0.37 17.96 -5.84
N ASN A 235 -0.51 18.89 -4.92
CA ASN A 235 0.19 20.18 -4.95
C ASN A 235 1.32 20.26 -3.92
N SER A 236 1.80 19.15 -3.40
CA SER A 236 2.83 19.13 -2.35
C SER A 236 3.92 18.12 -2.66
N ILE A 237 5.14 18.44 -2.27
CA ILE A 237 6.22 17.47 -2.17
C ILE A 237 6.18 16.88 -0.75
N GLY A 238 6.04 15.55 -0.65
CA GLY A 238 6.09 14.85 0.63
C GLY A 238 4.74 14.65 1.31
N ILE A 239 4.68 14.94 2.60
CA ILE A 239 3.55 14.63 3.47
C ILE A 239 2.90 15.85 4.14
N THR A 240 3.49 17.02 4.00
CA THR A 240 2.96 18.27 4.55
C THR A 240 2.07 18.94 3.51
N VAL A 241 0.85 19.26 3.93
CA VAL A 241 -0.09 20.08 3.15
C VAL A 241 -0.49 21.26 3.99
N LEU A 242 -0.45 22.44 3.41
CA LEU A 242 -0.79 23.72 4.03
C LEU A 242 -2.18 24.14 3.54
N ASP A 243 -3.22 23.85 4.31
CA ASP A 243 -4.62 24.02 3.90
C ASP A 243 -4.98 25.51 3.56
N ASN A 244 -4.20 26.45 4.03
CA ASN A 244 -4.40 27.90 3.80
C ASN A 244 -3.39 28.52 2.85
N GLN A 245 -2.64 27.72 2.12
CA GLN A 245 -1.62 28.19 1.19
C GLN A 245 -1.86 27.64 -0.20
N GLU A 246 -2.10 28.51 -1.17
CA GLU A 246 -2.17 28.11 -2.57
C GLU A 246 -0.79 27.71 -3.09
N PRO A 247 -0.72 26.74 -4.00
CA PRO A 247 0.52 26.40 -4.70
C PRO A 247 0.97 27.59 -5.56
N GLU A 248 2.28 27.73 -5.71
CA GLU A 248 2.89 28.80 -6.48
C GLU A 248 3.97 28.27 -7.44
N HIS A 249 4.30 29.06 -8.45
CA HIS A 249 5.35 28.71 -9.38
C HIS A 249 6.73 28.90 -8.74
N VAL A 250 7.48 27.81 -8.65
CA VAL A 250 8.87 27.80 -8.20
C VAL A 250 9.77 27.63 -9.41
N VAL A 251 10.68 28.58 -9.61
CA VAL A 251 11.68 28.55 -10.70
C VAL A 251 13.06 28.40 -10.08
N PHE A 252 13.85 27.49 -10.64
CA PHE A 252 15.21 27.25 -10.20
C PHE A 252 16.13 26.93 -11.38
N TRP A 253 17.39 27.25 -11.21
CA TRP A 253 18.48 26.89 -12.11
C TRP A 253 19.24 25.67 -11.53
N THR A 254 19.76 24.83 -12.42
CA THR A 254 20.63 23.70 -12.06
C THR A 254 21.94 23.79 -12.84
N SER A 255 23.03 23.30 -12.25
CA SER A 255 24.31 23.13 -12.98
C SER A 255 24.18 22.09 -14.10
N ASP A 256 25.09 22.08 -15.06
CA ASP A 256 25.16 21.07 -16.13
C ASP A 256 25.23 19.64 -15.56
N LYS A 257 25.97 19.47 -14.46
CA LYS A 257 26.14 18.20 -13.78
C LYS A 257 24.81 17.67 -13.25
N GLU A 258 23.99 18.51 -12.66
CA GLU A 258 22.74 18.12 -11.98
C GLU A 258 21.54 18.10 -12.92
N SER A 259 21.58 18.87 -14.00
CA SER A 259 20.45 19.02 -14.93
C SER A 259 19.81 17.72 -15.38
N ASN A 260 20.62 16.74 -15.75
CA ASN A 260 20.12 15.45 -16.26
C ASN A 260 19.48 14.60 -15.16
N TYR A 261 19.98 14.66 -13.93
CA TYR A 261 19.39 13.97 -12.79
C TYR A 261 18.01 14.54 -12.45
N ILE A 262 17.90 15.87 -12.42
CA ILE A 262 16.64 16.57 -12.17
C ILE A 262 15.61 16.33 -13.30
N GLU A 263 16.05 16.23 -14.53
CA GLU A 263 15.19 15.97 -15.68
C GLU A 263 14.62 14.52 -15.66
N THR A 264 15.47 13.56 -15.30
CA THR A 264 15.11 12.14 -15.29
C THR A 264 14.36 11.72 -14.01
N LYS A 265 14.62 12.40 -12.89
CA LYS A 265 13.93 12.19 -11.61
C LYS A 265 13.27 13.49 -11.17
N LYS A 266 12.06 13.74 -11.65
CA LYS A 266 11.30 14.94 -11.29
C LYS A 266 10.98 14.96 -9.79
N MET A 267 11.11 16.13 -9.17
CA MET A 267 10.72 16.36 -7.77
C MET A 267 9.20 16.37 -7.59
N HIS A 268 8.48 16.84 -8.61
CA HIS A 268 7.02 16.95 -8.62
C HIS A 268 6.48 16.69 -10.03
N HIS A 269 5.25 16.18 -10.15
CA HIS A 269 4.64 15.87 -11.45
C HIS A 269 4.51 17.11 -12.37
N SER A 270 4.31 18.30 -11.79
CA SER A 270 4.21 19.56 -12.54
C SER A 270 5.54 20.10 -13.04
N GLN A 271 6.67 19.46 -12.70
CA GLN A 271 7.99 19.95 -13.09
C GLN A 271 8.19 19.91 -14.60
N GLY A 272 8.56 21.04 -15.16
CA GLY A 272 8.92 21.22 -16.57
C GLY A 272 10.21 22.02 -16.75
N THR A 273 10.86 21.85 -17.90
CA THR A 273 12.04 22.65 -18.30
C THR A 273 11.55 23.94 -18.95
N LEU A 274 12.17 25.07 -18.64
CA LEU A 274 11.90 26.34 -19.31
C LEU A 274 12.46 26.32 -20.75
N ASP A 275 11.80 27.05 -21.65
CA ASP A 275 12.29 27.25 -23.00
C ASP A 275 13.55 28.12 -23.05
N GLU A 276 14.19 28.23 -24.23
CA GLU A 276 15.44 28.98 -24.38
C GLU A 276 15.27 30.49 -24.16
N GLU A 277 14.11 31.04 -24.54
CA GLU A 277 13.84 32.46 -24.39
C GLU A 277 13.74 32.85 -22.90
N ALA A 278 12.90 32.13 -22.14
CA ALA A 278 12.76 32.29 -20.71
C ALA A 278 14.10 32.01 -19.99
N SER A 279 14.81 30.97 -20.38
CA SER A 279 16.12 30.63 -19.80
C SER A 279 17.14 31.75 -19.97
N THR A 280 17.18 32.38 -21.14
CA THR A 280 18.08 33.52 -21.42
C THR A 280 17.73 34.74 -20.56
N ILE A 281 16.42 35.01 -20.40
CA ILE A 281 15.96 36.14 -19.56
C ILE A 281 16.39 35.92 -18.11
N TYR A 282 16.12 34.71 -17.57
CA TYR A 282 16.47 34.35 -16.19
C TYR A 282 18.00 34.39 -15.97
N ARG A 283 18.79 33.83 -16.89
CA ARG A 283 20.25 33.82 -16.81
C ARG A 283 20.78 35.26 -16.68
N LYS A 284 20.33 36.15 -17.56
CA LYS A 284 20.75 37.57 -17.53
C LYS A 284 20.27 38.30 -16.28
N LYS A 285 19.00 38.08 -15.87
CA LYS A 285 18.38 38.73 -14.70
C LYS A 285 19.12 38.40 -13.40
N TYR A 286 19.58 37.17 -13.23
CA TYR A 286 20.21 36.69 -12.00
C TYR A 286 21.73 36.52 -12.10
N ASN A 287 22.33 36.90 -13.23
CA ASN A 287 23.78 36.81 -13.49
C ASN A 287 24.33 35.40 -13.19
N LEU A 288 23.68 34.39 -13.77
CA LEU A 288 24.03 32.99 -13.55
C LEU A 288 25.13 32.55 -14.54
N PRO A 289 25.91 31.51 -14.19
CA PRO A 289 26.92 30.91 -15.07
C PRO A 289 26.35 30.49 -16.42
N ASP A 290 27.20 30.41 -17.43
CA ASP A 290 26.88 29.76 -18.69
C ASP A 290 26.67 28.25 -18.44
N GLY A 291 25.80 27.62 -19.25
CA GLY A 291 25.41 26.22 -19.05
C GLY A 291 24.29 26.03 -18.01
N GLY A 292 24.01 24.78 -17.70
CA GLY A 292 22.89 24.42 -16.84
C GLY A 292 21.51 24.62 -17.47
N LYS A 293 20.49 24.12 -16.80
CA LYS A 293 19.09 24.23 -17.24
C LYS A 293 18.23 24.93 -16.23
N PHE A 294 17.10 25.46 -16.69
CA PHE A 294 16.10 26.09 -15.84
C PHE A 294 14.85 25.21 -15.79
N PHE A 295 14.33 25.03 -14.60
CA PHE A 295 13.13 24.28 -14.34
C PHE A 295 12.10 25.11 -13.61
N SER A 296 10.84 24.78 -13.83
CA SER A 296 9.74 25.29 -13.03
C SER A 296 8.91 24.13 -12.49
N LEU A 297 8.29 24.34 -11.34
CA LEU A 297 7.28 23.45 -10.79
C LEU A 297 6.19 24.28 -10.11
N TYR A 298 5.00 23.69 -9.95
CA TYR A 298 3.87 24.34 -9.31
C TYR A 298 3.45 23.53 -8.10
N CYS A 299 3.78 24.02 -6.91
CA CYS A 299 3.48 23.34 -5.66
C CYS A 299 3.49 24.30 -4.46
N GLN A 300 3.03 23.81 -3.32
CA GLN A 300 3.07 24.52 -2.05
C GLN A 300 4.50 24.63 -1.53
N ASP A 301 4.81 25.77 -0.90
CA ASP A 301 6.09 26.02 -0.24
C ASP A 301 6.14 25.32 1.13
N THR A 302 6.36 24.00 1.08
CA THR A 302 6.46 23.15 2.26
C THR A 302 7.90 22.97 2.73
N TYR A 303 8.07 22.46 3.95
CA TYR A 303 9.38 22.10 4.48
C TYR A 303 10.11 21.09 3.59
N GLU A 304 9.36 20.12 3.05
CA GLU A 304 9.91 19.06 2.19
C GLU A 304 10.43 19.64 0.86
N LEU A 305 9.71 20.59 0.25
CA LEU A 305 10.18 21.28 -0.95
C LEU A 305 11.52 21.99 -0.68
N ARG A 306 11.59 22.77 0.41
CA ARG A 306 12.81 23.48 0.77
C ARG A 306 13.98 22.53 1.02
N ARG A 307 13.71 21.44 1.72
CA ARG A 307 14.71 20.42 2.00
C ARG A 307 15.20 19.75 0.72
N GLU A 308 14.30 19.41 -0.20
CA GLU A 308 14.66 18.81 -1.49
C GLU A 308 15.53 19.77 -2.30
N LEU A 309 15.13 21.01 -2.46
CA LEU A 309 15.92 22.02 -3.18
C LEU A 309 17.30 22.26 -2.55
N CYS A 310 17.39 22.29 -1.23
CA CYS A 310 18.66 22.50 -0.52
C CYS A 310 19.56 21.25 -0.50
N SER A 311 19.01 20.05 -0.73
CA SER A 311 19.77 18.79 -0.71
C SER A 311 20.80 18.69 -1.84
N HIS A 312 20.63 19.47 -2.90
CA HIS A 312 21.52 19.56 -4.05
C HIS A 312 22.65 20.60 -3.90
N PHE A 313 22.81 21.16 -2.70
CA PHE A 313 23.85 22.14 -2.37
C PHE A 313 23.90 23.33 -3.34
N SER A 314 25.07 23.57 -3.97
CA SER A 314 25.28 24.65 -4.93
C SER A 314 24.88 24.32 -6.37
N ASP A 315 24.47 23.06 -6.62
CA ASP A 315 24.06 22.63 -7.95
C ASP A 315 22.62 23.06 -8.29
N ILE A 316 21.86 23.56 -7.30
CA ILE A 316 20.55 24.20 -7.50
C ILE A 316 20.54 25.60 -6.92
N ILE A 317 20.01 26.55 -7.69
CA ILE A 317 19.76 27.94 -7.23
C ILE A 317 18.29 28.25 -7.47
N VAL A 318 17.54 28.48 -6.40
CA VAL A 318 16.15 28.93 -6.48
C VAL A 318 16.08 30.40 -6.84
N LEU A 319 15.23 30.74 -7.81
CA LEU A 319 15.12 32.09 -8.39
C LEU A 319 13.78 32.72 -8.05
N GLU A 320 12.71 31.96 -8.02
CA GLU A 320 11.34 32.40 -7.70
C GLU A 320 10.60 31.33 -6.92
N PRO A 321 9.64 31.69 -6.05
CA PRO A 321 9.25 33.07 -5.71
C PRO A 321 10.25 33.76 -4.75
N LYS A 322 10.22 35.06 -4.71
CA LYS A 322 11.13 35.86 -3.87
C LYS A 322 11.11 35.49 -2.39
N ARG A 323 9.95 35.12 -1.87
CA ARG A 323 9.77 34.69 -0.48
C ARG A 323 10.60 33.43 -0.21
N LEU A 324 10.46 32.40 -1.03
CA LEU A 324 11.21 31.15 -0.90
C LEU A 324 12.71 31.36 -1.02
N VAL A 325 13.14 32.20 -1.97
CA VAL A 325 14.56 32.58 -2.12
C VAL A 325 15.11 33.24 -0.84
N LEU A 326 14.34 34.13 -0.22
CA LEU A 326 14.75 34.80 1.01
C LEU A 326 14.89 33.86 2.20
N GLU A 327 13.94 32.90 2.31
CA GLU A 327 13.97 31.87 3.35
C GLU A 327 15.16 30.92 3.18
N ILE A 328 15.44 30.46 1.96
CA ILE A 328 16.62 29.62 1.67
C ILE A 328 17.91 30.42 1.97
N LYS A 329 18.01 31.68 1.57
CA LYS A 329 19.16 32.53 1.91
C LYS A 329 19.37 32.64 3.40
N THR A 330 18.30 32.75 4.17
CA THR A 330 18.35 32.82 5.63
C THR A 330 18.91 31.55 6.22
N GLU A 331 18.43 30.36 5.77
CA GLU A 331 18.93 29.08 6.23
C GLU A 331 20.40 28.83 5.83
N VAL A 332 20.78 29.14 4.60
CA VAL A 332 22.18 29.07 4.15
C VAL A 332 23.09 30.00 5.00
N SER A 333 22.62 31.19 5.35
CA SER A 333 23.37 32.10 6.22
C SER A 333 23.54 31.57 7.64
N LYS A 334 22.51 30.94 8.19
CA LYS A 334 22.59 30.23 9.48
C LYS A 334 23.58 29.06 9.42
N MET A 335 23.49 28.21 8.39
CA MET A 335 24.45 27.13 8.17
C MET A 335 25.87 27.64 8.11
N LYS A 336 26.12 28.65 7.27
CA LYS A 336 27.45 29.28 7.17
C LYS A 336 27.96 29.75 8.54
N SER A 337 27.14 30.45 9.30
CA SER A 337 27.49 30.94 10.64
C SER A 337 27.87 29.83 11.61
N LEU A 338 27.10 28.73 11.60
CA LEU A 338 27.38 27.58 12.46
C LEU A 338 28.67 26.86 12.08
N TYR A 339 28.89 26.60 10.79
CA TYR A 339 30.15 26.00 10.32
C TYR A 339 31.38 26.86 10.65
N TRP A 340 31.30 28.15 10.45
CA TRP A 340 32.42 29.06 10.78
C TRP A 340 32.69 29.14 12.27
N LYS A 341 31.66 29.17 13.11
CA LYS A 341 31.83 29.16 14.58
C LYS A 341 32.39 27.85 15.11
N SER A 342 31.91 26.72 14.61
CA SER A 342 32.30 25.39 15.09
C SER A 342 33.71 24.97 14.62
N HIS A 343 34.24 25.55 13.53
CA HIS A 343 35.46 25.14 12.89
C HIS A 343 36.50 26.29 12.82
N SER A 344 36.37 27.30 13.70
CA SER A 344 37.30 28.42 13.75
C SER A 344 38.76 28.08 14.04
N THR A 345 39.04 26.80 14.43
CA THR A 345 40.37 26.24 14.68
C THR A 345 40.86 25.26 13.59
N LEU A 346 40.03 24.95 12.58
CA LEU A 346 40.45 24.11 11.46
C LEU A 346 41.07 25.03 10.37
N THR A 347 42.37 25.21 10.42
CA THR A 347 43.16 25.74 9.31
C THR A 347 43.00 24.78 8.13
N LEU A 348 42.50 25.24 6.98
CA LEU A 348 42.47 24.50 5.74
C LEU A 348 43.90 24.00 5.44
N LEU A 349 44.11 22.67 5.61
CA LEU A 349 45.28 21.99 5.10
C LEU A 349 45.13 21.80 3.59
#